data_c7787883d4fd483de307d7011a929301
#
_entry.id   c7787883d4fd483de307d7011a929301
#
_cell.length_a   1.000
_cell.length_b   1.000
_cell.length_c   1.000
_cell.angle_alpha   90.00
_cell.angle_beta   90.00
_cell.angle_gamma   90.00
#
_symmetry.space_group_name_H-M   'P 1'
#
loop_
_entity.id
_entity.type
_entity.pdbx_description
1 polymer ?
#
loop_
_entity_poly.entity_id
_entity_poly.type
_entity_poly.pdbx_seq_one_letter_code
_entity_poly.pdbx_strand_id
1 'polypeptide(L)'
;MGKILYLECNSGISGDMTVGALLDLGADREVLERALGSLGVEGYHLHFGRAVKCGLDAYDFDVHLEEEGHDHECEESHGHDHEHVEGHSHDHEHTHSHSHGHSHSHSHRNLSDIYRIIERLDSKEEVKELARNMFLIVAEAEAKAHGLPIDEVHFHEVGAIDSIVDIISVAVCLDNLGVKDVVVSPLAEGHGQIRCQHGVIPVPVPATTNIAAAHGLALRLTDQEGEMVTPTGAAIAAAVRTREKLPASCRIVKTGMGAGKKDFAHANVLRAMLLETDEEEKDQAWVLETNVDDCSGEMLGFVMEELFAAGALDVWNTPIYMKKNRPAYLLSTLCMENDIEKMEDLIFVHTTTIGVRRYPVSRTILERRKAEVETRFGNASVKICTRNGKTFCYPEYESVRAICRETGADFQSVYCEIRKAAEDLFC
;
A
#
# COMPACT_ATOMS: atom_id res chain seq x y z
N MET A 1 14.05 -14.87 -3.66
CA MET A 1 14.45 -13.65 -2.94
C MET A 1 13.41 -12.58 -3.23
N GLY A 2 12.62 -12.20 -2.21
CA GLY A 2 11.62 -11.14 -2.31
C GLY A 2 12.29 -9.77 -2.31
N LYS A 3 11.85 -8.86 -3.19
CA LYS A 3 12.26 -7.45 -3.17
C LYS A 3 11.21 -6.66 -2.41
N ILE A 4 11.65 -5.89 -1.41
CA ILE A 4 10.82 -5.01 -0.60
C ILE A 4 11.32 -3.59 -0.79
N LEU A 5 10.41 -2.66 -1.09
CA LEU A 5 10.70 -1.23 -1.03
C LEU A 5 10.41 -0.73 0.38
N TYR A 6 11.36 -0.05 0.98
CA TYR A 6 11.16 0.67 2.23
C TYR A 6 11.22 2.17 2.00
N LEU A 7 10.12 2.84 2.30
CA LEU A 7 10.03 4.30 2.27
C LEU A 7 10.29 4.82 3.69
N GLU A 8 11.42 5.48 3.87
CA GLU A 8 11.83 6.05 5.15
C GLU A 8 11.47 7.55 5.21
N CYS A 9 10.36 7.84 5.87
CA CYS A 9 9.73 9.16 5.92
C CYS A 9 10.18 9.98 7.14
N ASN A 10 11.48 9.97 7.47
CA ASN A 10 12.03 10.67 8.64
C ASN A 10 11.96 12.19 8.54
N SER A 11 11.79 12.75 7.35
CA SER A 11 11.57 14.17 7.06
C SER A 11 10.24 14.43 6.38
N GLY A 12 9.25 13.55 6.61
CA GLY A 12 7.96 13.61 5.95
C GLY A 12 7.91 12.88 4.61
N ILE A 13 6.87 13.19 3.83
CA ILE A 13 6.65 12.63 2.51
C ILE A 13 5.72 13.56 1.70
N SER A 14 6.06 13.76 0.44
CA SER A 14 5.25 14.46 -0.56
C SER A 14 5.32 13.71 -1.90
N GLY A 15 4.55 14.14 -2.89
CA GLY A 15 4.53 13.54 -4.21
C GLY A 15 5.87 13.65 -4.91
N ASP A 16 6.38 14.88 -5.07
CA ASP A 16 7.66 15.20 -5.68
C ASP A 16 8.85 14.46 -5.02
N MET A 17 8.90 14.45 -3.68
CA MET A 17 9.92 13.68 -2.94
C MET A 17 9.86 12.19 -3.27
N THR A 18 8.65 11.64 -3.40
CA THR A 18 8.47 10.21 -3.68
C THR A 18 8.91 9.88 -5.10
N VAL A 19 8.52 10.69 -6.10
CA VAL A 19 8.97 10.53 -7.48
C VAL A 19 10.49 10.64 -7.57
N GLY A 20 11.07 11.69 -6.97
CA GLY A 20 12.51 11.89 -6.93
C GLY A 20 13.26 10.69 -6.32
N ALA A 21 12.78 10.17 -5.18
CA ALA A 21 13.39 9.01 -4.54
C ALA A 21 13.32 7.72 -5.39
N LEU A 22 12.22 7.49 -6.11
CA LEU A 22 12.05 6.34 -7.00
C LEU A 22 12.91 6.44 -8.26
N LEU A 23 13.07 7.65 -8.83
CA LEU A 23 13.96 7.90 -9.95
C LEU A 23 15.43 7.71 -9.54
N ASP A 24 15.84 8.23 -8.38
CA ASP A 24 17.19 8.01 -7.82
C ASP A 24 17.45 6.54 -7.49
N LEU A 25 16.41 5.82 -7.09
CA LEU A 25 16.46 4.36 -6.89
C LEU A 25 16.64 3.60 -8.21
N GLY A 26 16.34 4.23 -9.35
CA GLY A 26 16.59 3.73 -10.69
C GLY A 26 15.34 3.39 -11.50
N ALA A 27 14.21 3.99 -11.19
CA ALA A 27 13.10 4.03 -12.13
C ALA A 27 13.54 4.73 -13.42
N ASP A 28 13.07 4.21 -14.55
CA ASP A 28 13.47 4.70 -15.87
C ASP A 28 12.71 5.99 -16.21
N ARG A 29 13.47 7.10 -16.33
CA ARG A 29 12.94 8.41 -16.66
C ARG A 29 12.22 8.43 -18.02
N GLU A 30 12.75 7.75 -19.05
CA GLU A 30 12.15 7.76 -20.39
C GLU A 30 10.78 7.05 -20.40
N VAL A 31 10.62 6.00 -19.57
CA VAL A 31 9.34 5.33 -19.39
C VAL A 31 8.34 6.28 -18.71
N LEU A 32 8.77 7.02 -17.70
CA LEU A 32 7.95 8.01 -17.03
C LEU A 32 7.52 9.13 -17.97
N GLU A 33 8.45 9.76 -18.68
CA GLU A 33 8.15 10.87 -19.63
C GLU A 33 7.18 10.43 -20.72
N ARG A 34 7.34 9.21 -21.25
CA ARG A 34 6.42 8.64 -22.25
C ARG A 34 5.02 8.43 -21.69
N ALA A 35 4.93 7.86 -20.49
CA ALA A 35 3.65 7.64 -19.84
C ALA A 35 2.91 8.95 -19.58
N LEU A 36 3.59 9.96 -19.02
CA LEU A 36 3.02 11.28 -18.77
C LEU A 36 2.63 12.01 -20.07
N GLY A 37 3.41 11.88 -21.14
CA GLY A 37 3.07 12.42 -22.45
C GLY A 37 1.76 11.89 -23.04
N SER A 38 1.31 10.70 -22.61
CA SER A 38 0.05 10.10 -23.07
C SER A 38 -1.21 10.69 -22.40
N LEU A 39 -1.06 11.45 -21.31
CA LEU A 39 -2.19 11.99 -20.53
C LEU A 39 -3.00 13.02 -21.30
N GLY A 40 -2.39 13.70 -22.31
CA GLY A 40 -3.04 14.79 -23.04
C GLY A 40 -3.36 15.99 -22.16
N VAL A 41 -2.53 16.25 -21.17
CA VAL A 41 -2.57 17.43 -20.31
C VAL A 41 -1.45 18.36 -20.73
N GLU A 42 -1.77 19.62 -21.00
CA GLU A 42 -0.85 20.67 -21.43
C GLU A 42 -0.66 21.70 -20.31
N GLY A 43 0.29 22.63 -20.50
CA GLY A 43 0.54 23.72 -19.58
C GLY A 43 1.46 23.39 -18.39
N TYR A 44 2.30 22.36 -18.55
CA TYR A 44 3.36 22.04 -17.59
C TYR A 44 4.61 21.48 -18.29
N HIS A 45 5.75 21.61 -17.63
CA HIS A 45 6.98 20.91 -17.99
C HIS A 45 7.63 20.27 -16.78
N LEU A 46 8.33 19.16 -17.01
CA LEU A 46 8.96 18.37 -15.96
C LEU A 46 10.40 18.84 -15.76
N HIS A 47 10.77 19.06 -14.51
CA HIS A 47 12.15 19.30 -14.11
C HIS A 47 12.75 18.02 -13.50
N PHE A 48 13.95 17.65 -13.95
CA PHE A 48 14.73 16.55 -13.44
C PHE A 48 16.13 17.05 -13.12
N GLY A 49 16.45 17.14 -11.83
CA GLY A 49 17.68 17.74 -11.37
C GLY A 49 18.26 17.05 -10.14
N ARG A 50 19.21 17.73 -9.52
CA ARG A 50 19.80 17.35 -8.24
C ARG A 50 19.75 18.56 -7.30
N ALA A 51 19.47 18.31 -6.04
CA ALA A 51 19.47 19.31 -4.97
C ALA A 51 20.31 18.83 -3.81
N VAL A 52 20.96 19.76 -3.11
CA VAL A 52 21.76 19.46 -1.93
C VAL A 52 20.97 19.89 -0.69
N LYS A 53 20.58 18.93 0.16
CA LYS A 53 19.87 19.19 1.43
C LYS A 53 20.78 18.80 2.61
N CYS A 54 21.22 19.79 3.37
CA CYS A 54 22.17 19.59 4.47
C CYS A 54 23.42 18.75 4.09
N GLY A 55 23.96 18.99 2.88
CA GLY A 55 25.13 18.25 2.38
C GLY A 55 24.83 16.88 1.77
N LEU A 56 23.58 16.44 1.75
CA LEU A 56 23.15 15.22 1.06
C LEU A 56 22.67 15.57 -0.36
N ASP A 57 23.21 14.85 -1.33
CA ASP A 57 22.78 14.92 -2.73
C ASP A 57 21.49 14.11 -2.91
N ALA A 58 20.42 14.72 -3.44
CA ALA A 58 19.14 14.11 -3.62
C ALA A 58 18.57 14.45 -5.01
N TYR A 59 17.72 13.58 -5.54
CA TYR A 59 17.05 13.81 -6.81
C TYR A 59 15.97 14.87 -6.64
N ASP A 60 15.99 15.90 -7.48
CA ASP A 60 15.02 16.98 -7.51
C ASP A 60 14.09 16.78 -8.70
N PHE A 61 12.88 16.34 -8.40
CA PHE A 61 11.79 16.26 -9.36
C PHE A 61 10.82 17.41 -9.12
N ASP A 62 10.40 18.08 -10.17
CA ASP A 62 9.45 19.18 -10.06
C ASP A 62 8.54 19.28 -11.30
N VAL A 63 7.32 19.78 -11.08
CA VAL A 63 6.34 20.05 -12.12
C VAL A 63 6.12 21.54 -12.18
N HIS A 64 6.68 22.19 -13.19
CA HIS A 64 6.54 23.61 -13.42
C HIS A 64 5.33 23.88 -14.29
N LEU A 65 4.40 24.71 -13.80
CA LEU A 65 3.25 25.16 -14.59
C LEU A 65 3.68 26.30 -15.51
N GLU A 66 3.22 26.28 -16.76
CA GLU A 66 3.42 27.37 -17.69
C GLU A 66 2.54 28.55 -17.28
N GLU A 67 3.15 29.68 -16.91
CA GLU A 67 2.40 30.94 -16.74
C GLU A 67 1.89 31.37 -18.12
N GLU A 68 0.60 31.64 -18.26
CA GLU A 68 0.05 32.29 -19.46
C GLU A 68 0.77 33.64 -19.65
N GLY A 69 1.60 33.69 -20.71
CA GLY A 69 2.53 34.78 -20.95
C GLY A 69 1.86 36.15 -21.04
N HIS A 70 2.21 37.03 -20.14
CA HIS A 70 2.25 38.43 -20.41
C HIS A 70 3.68 38.80 -20.78
N ASP A 71 3.90 39.03 -22.08
CA ASP A 71 5.08 39.69 -22.59
C ASP A 71 5.23 41.04 -21.93
N HIS A 72 6.05 41.15 -20.90
CA HIS A 72 6.63 42.42 -20.48
C HIS A 72 8.06 42.48 -21.02
N GLU A 73 8.20 43.12 -22.17
CA GLU A 73 9.49 43.65 -22.61
C GLU A 73 10.03 44.54 -21.48
N CYS A 74 11.06 44.07 -20.80
CA CYS A 74 11.82 44.89 -19.87
C CYS A 74 12.80 45.72 -20.67
N GLU A 75 12.44 46.99 -20.99
CA GLU A 75 13.40 47.99 -21.39
C GLU A 75 14.35 48.26 -20.20
N GLU A 76 15.63 48.04 -20.45
CA GLU A 76 16.71 48.52 -19.59
C GLU A 76 16.74 50.05 -19.56
N SER A 77 16.61 50.68 -18.41
CA SER A 77 17.01 52.07 -18.22
C SER A 77 17.74 52.28 -16.92
N HIS A 78 18.94 52.72 -17.10
CA HIS A 78 19.98 53.26 -16.25
C HIS A 78 19.58 53.91 -14.93
N GLY A 79 20.49 53.69 -13.96
CA GLY A 79 20.44 54.24 -12.61
C GLY A 79 20.62 55.78 -12.53
N HIS A 80 20.16 56.30 -11.41
CA HIS A 80 20.73 57.49 -10.76
C HIS A 80 20.47 57.46 -9.26
N ASP A 81 21.54 57.53 -8.49
CA ASP A 81 21.57 57.87 -7.07
C ASP A 81 20.92 59.23 -6.80
N HIS A 82 20.20 59.38 -5.71
CA HIS A 82 20.21 60.59 -4.90
C HIS A 82 19.65 60.34 -3.46
N GLU A 83 20.35 60.97 -2.54
CA GLU A 83 20.20 60.98 -1.09
C GLU A 83 18.98 61.77 -0.59
N HIS A 84 18.55 61.40 0.64
CA HIS A 84 17.91 62.13 1.73
C HIS A 84 17.11 63.42 1.46
N VAL A 85 15.92 63.55 2.12
CA VAL A 85 15.59 64.51 3.17
C VAL A 85 14.18 64.29 3.71
N GLU A 86 14.04 64.54 5.03
CA GLU A 86 12.90 64.38 5.92
C GLU A 86 11.66 65.25 5.63
N GLY A 87 10.50 64.70 6.06
CA GLY A 87 9.43 65.46 6.76
C GLY A 87 8.34 66.12 5.91
N HIS A 88 7.11 65.64 6.08
CA HIS A 88 5.95 66.38 6.55
C HIS A 88 4.65 65.61 6.31
N SER A 89 3.83 65.59 7.35
CA SER A 89 2.46 65.12 7.43
C SER A 89 1.50 65.95 6.59
N HIS A 90 0.55 65.34 5.88
CA HIS A 90 -0.77 65.86 5.59
C HIS A 90 -1.75 64.73 5.27
N ASP A 91 -2.85 64.71 6.04
CA ASP A 91 -4.07 63.94 5.80
C ASP A 91 -4.73 64.36 4.48
N HIS A 92 -5.04 63.40 3.64
CA HIS A 92 -6.15 63.51 2.67
C HIS A 92 -6.75 62.14 2.41
N GLU A 93 -7.99 61.97 2.87
CA GLU A 93 -8.90 60.91 2.44
C GLU A 93 -9.15 61.01 0.93
N HIS A 94 -8.82 59.96 0.19
CA HIS A 94 -9.43 59.69 -1.11
C HIS A 94 -9.75 58.20 -1.23
N THR A 95 -11.04 57.93 -1.06
CA THR A 95 -11.68 56.68 -1.47
C THR A 95 -11.61 56.52 -2.98
N HIS A 96 -10.78 55.60 -3.45
CA HIS A 96 -10.93 55.00 -4.79
C HIS A 96 -10.93 53.48 -4.67
N SER A 97 -12.16 52.96 -4.75
CA SER A 97 -12.41 51.53 -4.96
C SER A 97 -12.04 51.18 -6.41
N HIS A 98 -10.92 50.52 -6.61
CA HIS A 98 -10.66 49.75 -7.81
C HIS A 98 -10.54 48.27 -7.40
N SER A 99 -11.67 47.59 -7.52
CA SER A 99 -11.71 46.14 -7.51
C SER A 99 -11.16 45.65 -8.86
N HIS A 100 -9.87 45.37 -8.93
CA HIS A 100 -9.35 44.49 -9.96
C HIS A 100 -9.37 43.06 -9.40
N GLY A 101 -10.49 42.40 -9.65
CA GLY A 101 -10.59 40.97 -9.48
C GLY A 101 -9.74 40.29 -10.57
N HIS A 102 -8.51 39.92 -10.26
CA HIS A 102 -7.78 38.94 -11.03
C HIS A 102 -8.37 37.60 -10.68
N SER A 103 -9.34 37.15 -11.47
CA SER A 103 -9.79 35.76 -11.45
C SER A 103 -8.74 34.95 -12.21
N HIS A 104 -7.76 34.38 -11.49
CA HIS A 104 -7.01 33.27 -12.00
C HIS A 104 -7.99 32.11 -12.14
N SER A 105 -8.29 31.70 -13.38
CA SER A 105 -9.14 30.54 -13.65
C SER A 105 -8.34 29.26 -13.39
N HIS A 106 -8.14 28.94 -12.11
CA HIS A 106 -7.75 27.59 -11.74
C HIS A 106 -8.93 26.68 -12.11
N SER A 107 -8.76 25.82 -13.10
CA SER A 107 -9.78 24.82 -13.45
C SER A 107 -9.91 23.83 -12.27
N HIS A 108 -10.92 24.05 -11.45
CA HIS A 108 -11.27 23.12 -10.37
C HIS A 108 -11.67 21.79 -10.99
N ARG A 109 -10.85 20.75 -10.78
CA ARG A 109 -11.15 19.39 -11.24
C ARG A 109 -11.78 18.61 -10.11
N ASN A 110 -12.79 17.82 -10.45
CA ASN A 110 -13.38 16.85 -9.54
C ASN A 110 -12.77 15.45 -9.80
N LEU A 111 -13.08 14.49 -8.94
CA LEU A 111 -12.54 13.12 -9.03
C LEU A 111 -12.82 12.45 -10.40
N SER A 112 -13.99 12.71 -11.01
CA SER A 112 -14.34 12.14 -12.31
C SER A 112 -13.51 12.72 -13.46
N ASP A 113 -13.09 13.97 -13.37
CA ASP A 113 -12.21 14.60 -14.35
C ASP A 113 -10.81 13.99 -14.28
N ILE A 114 -10.31 13.75 -13.06
CA ILE A 114 -9.01 13.09 -12.82
C ILE A 114 -9.04 11.65 -13.36
N TYR A 115 -10.10 10.91 -13.13
CA TYR A 115 -10.24 9.55 -13.66
C TYR A 115 -10.22 9.51 -15.18
N ARG A 116 -10.83 10.51 -15.87
CA ARG A 116 -10.73 10.62 -17.34
C ARG A 116 -9.30 10.89 -17.82
N ILE A 117 -8.50 11.61 -17.03
CA ILE A 117 -7.06 11.81 -17.34
C ILE A 117 -6.32 10.48 -17.19
N ILE A 118 -6.53 9.75 -16.09
CA ILE A 118 -5.89 8.46 -15.82
C ILE A 118 -6.26 7.43 -16.91
N GLU A 119 -7.48 7.44 -17.44
CA GLU A 119 -7.88 6.52 -18.53
C GLU A 119 -7.03 6.67 -19.81
N ARG A 120 -6.50 7.88 -20.09
CA ARG A 120 -5.64 8.13 -21.23
C ARG A 120 -4.20 7.64 -21.06
N LEU A 121 -3.81 7.32 -19.82
CA LEU A 121 -2.46 6.87 -19.52
C LEU A 121 -2.12 5.60 -20.32
N ASP A 122 -1.04 5.66 -21.10
CA ASP A 122 -0.49 4.49 -21.78
C ASP A 122 0.34 3.65 -20.81
N SER A 123 -0.34 2.85 -20.01
CA SER A 123 0.25 1.96 -19.00
C SER A 123 -0.68 0.80 -18.71
N LYS A 124 -0.20 -0.15 -17.90
CA LYS A 124 -0.98 -1.30 -17.43
C LYS A 124 -2.17 -0.87 -16.58
N GLU A 125 -3.21 -1.71 -16.54
CA GLU A 125 -4.39 -1.41 -15.72
C GLU A 125 -4.07 -1.32 -14.23
N GLU A 126 -3.14 -2.13 -13.73
CA GLU A 126 -2.71 -2.10 -12.32
C GLU A 126 -2.11 -0.73 -11.94
N VAL A 127 -1.40 -0.08 -12.86
CA VAL A 127 -0.85 1.28 -12.66
C VAL A 127 -1.97 2.31 -12.57
N LYS A 128 -2.97 2.21 -13.46
CA LYS A 128 -4.16 3.08 -13.45
C LYS A 128 -4.98 2.89 -12.18
N GLU A 129 -5.17 1.64 -11.75
CA GLU A 129 -5.90 1.32 -10.51
C GLU A 129 -5.18 1.88 -9.29
N LEU A 130 -3.85 1.77 -9.21
CA LEU A 130 -3.08 2.34 -8.12
C LEU A 130 -3.21 3.86 -8.08
N ALA A 131 -3.10 4.53 -9.23
CA ALA A 131 -3.29 5.98 -9.31
C ALA A 131 -4.72 6.41 -8.91
N ARG A 132 -5.77 5.70 -9.38
CA ARG A 132 -7.16 5.96 -8.99
C ARG A 132 -7.36 5.79 -7.48
N ASN A 133 -6.74 4.75 -6.89
CA ASN A 133 -6.83 4.50 -5.44
C ASN A 133 -6.19 5.64 -4.63
N MET A 134 -5.03 6.14 -5.02
CA MET A 134 -4.39 7.29 -4.37
C MET A 134 -5.30 8.52 -4.40
N PHE A 135 -5.91 8.83 -5.55
CA PHE A 135 -6.85 9.95 -5.67
C PHE A 135 -8.13 9.74 -4.86
N LEU A 136 -8.65 8.53 -4.79
CA LEU A 136 -9.81 8.21 -3.98
C LEU A 136 -9.54 8.48 -2.50
N ILE A 137 -8.38 8.05 -1.99
CA ILE A 137 -7.95 8.29 -0.61
C ILE A 137 -7.90 9.80 -0.29
N VAL A 138 -7.34 10.60 -1.20
CA VAL A 138 -7.33 12.06 -1.02
C VAL A 138 -8.74 12.63 -1.05
N ALA A 139 -9.57 12.20 -2.02
CA ALA A 139 -10.93 12.69 -2.18
C ALA A 139 -11.80 12.44 -0.93
N GLU A 140 -11.71 11.25 -0.35
CA GLU A 140 -12.40 10.89 0.89
C GLU A 140 -11.94 11.74 2.07
N ALA A 141 -10.64 12.00 2.16
CA ALA A 141 -10.07 12.80 3.24
C ALA A 141 -10.46 14.28 3.14
N GLU A 142 -10.44 14.85 1.93
CA GLU A 142 -10.87 16.21 1.66
C GLU A 142 -12.40 16.36 1.87
N ALA A 143 -13.20 15.41 1.39
CA ALA A 143 -14.64 15.36 1.61
C ALA A 143 -14.96 15.46 3.11
N LYS A 144 -14.26 14.67 3.92
CA LYS A 144 -14.40 14.69 5.37
C LYS A 144 -13.91 16.00 6.00
N ALA A 145 -12.81 16.56 5.51
CA ALA A 145 -12.27 17.83 6.02
C ALA A 145 -13.22 19.02 5.75
N HIS A 146 -13.88 19.01 4.60
CA HIS A 146 -14.83 20.05 4.20
C HIS A 146 -16.28 19.78 4.62
N GLY A 147 -16.61 18.57 5.06
CA GLY A 147 -17.98 18.17 5.39
C GLY A 147 -18.90 18.12 4.17
N LEU A 148 -18.34 17.80 2.99
CA LEU A 148 -19.03 17.71 1.71
C LEU A 148 -19.13 16.26 1.22
N PRO A 149 -20.12 15.92 0.39
CA PRO A 149 -20.11 14.68 -0.36
C PRO A 149 -18.89 14.60 -1.29
N ILE A 150 -18.37 13.41 -1.54
CA ILE A 150 -17.16 13.21 -2.33
C ILE A 150 -17.29 13.75 -3.77
N ASP A 151 -18.47 13.69 -4.34
CA ASP A 151 -18.77 14.17 -5.71
C ASP A 151 -18.80 15.70 -5.82
N GLU A 152 -18.93 16.40 -4.67
CA GLU A 152 -18.95 17.85 -4.58
C GLU A 152 -17.60 18.45 -4.15
N VAL A 153 -16.60 17.58 -3.89
CA VAL A 153 -15.25 18.03 -3.56
C VAL A 153 -14.57 18.55 -4.82
N HIS A 154 -14.21 19.82 -4.76
CA HIS A 154 -13.30 20.42 -5.71
C HIS A 154 -11.89 20.44 -5.11
N PHE A 155 -10.98 19.77 -5.78
CA PHE A 155 -9.59 19.75 -5.35
C PHE A 155 -8.97 21.12 -5.63
N HIS A 156 -8.67 21.86 -4.55
CA HIS A 156 -8.04 23.18 -4.67
C HIS A 156 -6.52 23.08 -4.83
N GLU A 157 -5.89 22.12 -4.15
CA GLU A 157 -4.45 21.87 -4.21
C GLU A 157 -4.13 20.56 -4.91
N VAL A 158 -4.80 19.46 -4.57
CA VAL A 158 -4.54 18.12 -5.12
C VAL A 158 -5.11 17.92 -6.54
N GLY A 159 -6.02 18.77 -7.00
CA GLY A 159 -6.52 18.79 -8.38
C GLY A 159 -5.65 19.62 -9.33
N ALA A 160 -4.64 20.26 -8.82
CA ALA A 160 -3.64 20.94 -9.63
C ALA A 160 -2.81 19.93 -10.45
N ILE A 161 -2.28 20.37 -11.54
CA ILE A 161 -1.58 19.49 -12.51
C ILE A 161 -0.36 18.81 -11.87
N ASP A 162 0.35 19.49 -10.99
CA ASP A 162 1.50 18.98 -10.25
C ASP A 162 1.16 17.72 -9.44
N SER A 163 0.10 17.78 -8.64
CA SER A 163 -0.34 16.61 -7.85
C SER A 163 -0.82 15.45 -8.71
N ILE A 164 -1.45 15.74 -9.87
CA ILE A 164 -1.88 14.71 -10.83
C ILE A 164 -0.65 14.01 -11.42
N VAL A 165 0.34 14.78 -11.83
CA VAL A 165 1.59 14.27 -12.38
C VAL A 165 2.36 13.48 -11.33
N ASP A 166 2.46 13.98 -10.10
CA ASP A 166 3.14 13.30 -8.99
C ASP A 166 2.56 11.92 -8.71
N ILE A 167 1.25 11.83 -8.51
CA ILE A 167 0.57 10.57 -8.18
C ILE A 167 0.72 9.55 -9.30
N ILE A 168 0.50 9.97 -10.55
CA ILE A 168 0.67 9.07 -11.70
C ILE A 168 2.13 8.64 -11.85
N SER A 169 3.08 9.56 -11.63
CA SER A 169 4.51 9.27 -11.70
C SER A 169 4.93 8.23 -10.67
N VAL A 170 4.43 8.31 -9.44
CA VAL A 170 4.70 7.29 -8.40
C VAL A 170 4.21 5.91 -8.86
N ALA A 171 2.98 5.82 -9.38
CA ALA A 171 2.42 4.55 -9.85
C ALA A 171 3.24 3.94 -11.00
N VAL A 172 3.64 4.76 -11.97
CA VAL A 172 4.49 4.36 -13.11
C VAL A 172 5.88 3.91 -12.65
N CYS A 173 6.53 4.67 -11.76
CA CYS A 173 7.86 4.35 -11.26
C CYS A 173 7.87 3.05 -10.45
N LEU A 174 6.85 2.78 -9.63
CA LEU A 174 6.74 1.54 -8.87
C LEU A 174 6.58 0.30 -9.78
N ASP A 175 5.75 0.40 -10.82
CA ASP A 175 5.62 -0.69 -11.81
C ASP A 175 6.93 -0.91 -12.58
N ASN A 176 7.60 0.17 -12.99
CA ASN A 176 8.88 0.10 -13.70
C ASN A 176 9.99 -0.55 -12.86
N LEU A 177 10.04 -0.28 -11.54
CA LEU A 177 10.96 -0.93 -10.61
C LEU A 177 10.59 -2.39 -10.32
N GLY A 178 9.39 -2.82 -10.70
CA GLY A 178 8.88 -4.18 -10.44
C GLY A 178 8.69 -4.47 -8.96
N VAL A 179 8.36 -3.45 -8.17
CA VAL A 179 8.15 -3.56 -6.73
C VAL A 179 6.70 -3.90 -6.44
N LYS A 180 6.49 -4.93 -5.61
CA LYS A 180 5.16 -5.35 -5.14
C LYS A 180 4.96 -5.19 -3.64
N ASP A 181 6.04 -5.35 -2.88
CA ASP A 181 6.02 -5.25 -1.43
C ASP A 181 6.61 -3.92 -0.98
N VAL A 182 5.83 -3.16 -0.23
CA VAL A 182 6.22 -1.83 0.26
C VAL A 182 5.96 -1.75 1.77
N VAL A 183 6.99 -1.33 2.50
CA VAL A 183 6.91 -0.95 3.90
C VAL A 183 7.11 0.56 3.99
N VAL A 184 6.25 1.24 4.74
CA VAL A 184 6.35 2.68 5.01
C VAL A 184 6.66 2.88 6.48
N SER A 185 7.70 3.65 6.78
CA SER A 185 8.02 4.01 8.16
C SER A 185 6.94 4.91 8.78
N PRO A 186 6.92 5.11 10.11
CA PRO A 186 6.13 6.19 10.69
C PRO A 186 6.46 7.52 9.99
N LEU A 187 5.42 8.28 9.62
CA LEU A 187 5.55 9.56 8.93
C LEU A 187 5.94 10.64 9.93
N ALA A 188 7.12 11.26 9.77
CA ALA A 188 7.50 12.40 10.59
C ALA A 188 6.72 13.63 10.12
N GLU A 189 5.99 14.25 11.03
CA GLU A 189 5.16 15.41 10.74
C GLU A 189 5.53 16.56 11.68
N GLY A 190 5.42 17.78 11.14
CA GLY A 190 5.69 19.01 11.88
C GLY A 190 4.51 19.47 12.73
N HIS A 191 4.59 20.73 13.18
CA HIS A 191 3.57 21.36 13.98
C HIS A 191 3.33 22.83 13.56
N GLY A 192 2.38 23.49 14.21
CA GLY A 192 2.07 24.91 14.01
C GLY A 192 0.96 25.12 13.00
N GLN A 193 1.15 26.04 12.06
CA GLN A 193 0.14 26.45 11.09
C GLN A 193 0.79 26.72 9.73
N ILE A 194 0.04 26.46 8.66
CA ILE A 194 0.42 26.86 7.30
C ILE A 194 -0.65 27.73 6.67
N ARG A 195 -0.23 28.56 5.72
CA ARG A 195 -1.16 29.32 4.87
C ARG A 195 -1.34 28.60 3.56
N CYS A 196 -2.58 28.29 3.21
CA CYS A 196 -3.00 27.68 1.96
C CYS A 196 -4.16 28.46 1.33
N GLN A 197 -4.75 27.93 0.26
CA GLN A 197 -5.92 28.58 -0.39
C GLN A 197 -7.12 28.73 0.56
N HIS A 198 -7.26 27.85 1.56
CA HIS A 198 -8.32 27.91 2.60
C HIS A 198 -8.01 28.89 3.75
N GLY A 199 -6.91 29.63 3.67
CA GLY A 199 -6.44 30.51 4.74
C GLY A 199 -5.35 29.86 5.60
N VAL A 200 -5.36 30.13 6.90
CA VAL A 200 -4.39 29.58 7.86
C VAL A 200 -5.01 28.35 8.53
N ILE A 201 -4.38 27.20 8.37
CA ILE A 201 -4.84 25.93 8.91
C ILE A 201 -3.77 25.27 9.78
N PRO A 202 -4.15 24.41 10.74
CA PRO A 202 -3.20 23.70 11.61
C PRO A 202 -2.40 22.63 10.86
N VAL A 203 -1.22 22.35 11.37
CA VAL A 203 -0.36 21.20 10.99
C VAL A 203 -0.37 20.19 12.14
N PRO A 204 -0.60 18.89 11.88
CA PRO A 204 -0.90 18.26 10.57
C PRO A 204 -2.19 18.79 9.94
N VAL A 205 -2.20 18.93 8.61
CA VAL A 205 -3.41 19.43 7.92
C VAL A 205 -4.57 18.42 8.02
N PRO A 206 -5.85 18.90 8.02
CA PRO A 206 -6.99 18.02 8.23
C PRO A 206 -7.06 16.81 7.31
N ALA A 207 -6.75 16.97 6.02
CA ALA A 207 -6.74 15.87 5.06
C ALA A 207 -5.70 14.81 5.43
N THR A 208 -4.46 15.21 5.77
CA THR A 208 -3.40 14.28 6.21
C THR A 208 -3.81 13.49 7.46
N THR A 209 -4.42 14.15 8.45
CA THR A 209 -4.89 13.46 9.66
C THR A 209 -6.04 12.50 9.37
N ASN A 210 -6.94 12.86 8.45
CA ASN A 210 -8.04 11.98 8.02
C ASN A 210 -7.52 10.73 7.31
N ILE A 211 -6.53 10.87 6.42
CA ILE A 211 -5.87 9.75 5.73
C ILE A 211 -5.18 8.84 6.75
N ALA A 212 -4.37 9.42 7.65
CA ALA A 212 -3.64 8.66 8.65
C ALA A 212 -4.57 7.83 9.54
N ALA A 213 -5.69 8.42 9.98
CA ALA A 213 -6.69 7.75 10.81
C ALA A 213 -7.43 6.64 10.07
N ALA A 214 -7.83 6.88 8.80
CA ALA A 214 -8.59 5.91 8.01
C ALA A 214 -7.74 4.69 7.61
N HIS A 215 -6.45 4.89 7.35
CA HIS A 215 -5.56 3.86 6.83
C HIS A 215 -4.53 3.35 7.87
N GLY A 216 -4.65 3.75 9.13
CA GLY A 216 -3.75 3.27 10.21
C GLY A 216 -2.28 3.64 9.95
N LEU A 217 -2.00 4.83 9.40
CA LEU A 217 -0.64 5.32 9.26
C LEU A 217 -0.13 5.86 10.59
N ALA A 218 1.03 5.43 11.01
CA ALA A 218 1.67 5.95 12.21
C ALA A 218 2.27 7.34 11.92
N LEU A 219 1.85 8.36 12.67
CA LEU A 219 2.45 9.69 12.65
C LEU A 219 3.40 9.86 13.83
N ARG A 220 4.55 10.45 13.57
CA ARG A 220 5.51 10.88 14.58
C ARG A 220 5.61 12.41 14.54
N LEU A 221 4.95 13.07 15.48
CA LEU A 221 5.04 14.53 15.61
C LEU A 221 6.45 14.94 16.04
N THR A 222 6.98 15.96 15.39
CA THR A 222 8.34 16.51 15.60
C THR A 222 8.27 17.96 16.05
N ASP A 223 9.41 18.52 16.47
CA ASP A 223 9.53 19.93 16.83
C ASP A 223 9.77 20.84 15.59
N GLN A 224 9.63 20.32 14.38
CA GLN A 224 9.77 21.09 13.15
C GLN A 224 8.49 21.94 12.92
N GLU A 225 8.64 23.24 12.73
CA GLU A 225 7.54 24.10 12.34
C GLU A 225 7.20 23.92 10.85
N GLY A 226 5.91 23.80 10.55
CA GLY A 226 5.38 23.63 9.19
C GLY A 226 5.09 22.19 8.82
N GLU A 227 4.43 22.03 7.69
CA GLU A 227 4.00 20.74 7.13
C GLU A 227 5.18 19.97 6.52
N MET A 228 5.30 18.72 6.91
CA MET A 228 6.29 17.76 6.39
C MET A 228 5.61 16.63 5.60
N VAL A 229 4.36 16.32 5.91
CA VAL A 229 3.55 15.29 5.25
C VAL A 229 2.40 15.95 4.50
N THR A 230 2.47 16.00 3.19
CA THR A 230 1.37 16.54 2.38
C THR A 230 0.23 15.53 2.27
N PRO A 231 -1.02 15.96 1.98
CA PRO A 231 -2.13 15.05 1.70
C PRO A 231 -1.80 14.05 0.58
N THR A 232 -1.15 14.52 -0.50
CA THR A 232 -0.67 13.67 -1.60
C THR A 232 0.32 12.61 -1.10
N GLY A 233 1.31 13.03 -0.29
CA GLY A 233 2.29 12.10 0.28
C GLY A 233 1.67 11.08 1.22
N ALA A 234 0.71 11.50 2.07
CA ALA A 234 -0.02 10.59 2.94
C ALA A 234 -0.85 9.56 2.15
N ALA A 235 -1.52 9.99 1.07
CA ALA A 235 -2.30 9.11 0.20
C ALA A 235 -1.42 8.10 -0.53
N ILE A 236 -0.25 8.54 -1.04
CA ILE A 236 0.75 7.65 -1.60
C ILE A 236 1.15 6.59 -0.57
N ALA A 237 1.57 7.03 0.63
CA ALA A 237 1.99 6.12 1.71
C ALA A 237 0.89 5.10 2.06
N ALA A 238 -0.37 5.53 2.13
CA ALA A 238 -1.52 4.67 2.41
C ALA A 238 -1.76 3.64 1.30
N ALA A 239 -1.74 4.08 0.04
CA ALA A 239 -2.07 3.24 -1.11
C ALA A 239 -0.99 2.21 -1.44
N VAL A 240 0.29 2.55 -1.24
CA VAL A 240 1.41 1.67 -1.62
C VAL A 240 1.81 0.70 -0.52
N ARG A 241 1.47 0.96 0.75
CA ARG A 241 1.86 0.12 1.88
C ARG A 241 1.18 -1.24 1.80
N THR A 242 1.97 -2.29 1.59
CA THR A 242 1.51 -3.69 1.55
C THR A 242 1.91 -4.48 2.79
N ARG A 243 2.88 -3.99 3.56
CA ARG A 243 3.38 -4.66 4.76
C ARG A 243 3.50 -3.67 5.92
N GLU A 244 3.16 -4.15 7.12
CA GLU A 244 3.24 -3.35 8.36
C GLU A 244 4.67 -3.16 8.87
N LYS A 245 5.55 -4.14 8.66
CA LYS A 245 6.87 -4.20 9.27
C LYS A 245 7.92 -4.71 8.29
N LEU A 246 9.15 -4.25 8.50
CA LEU A 246 10.32 -4.84 7.85
C LEU A 246 10.56 -6.26 8.36
N PRO A 247 11.14 -7.15 7.51
CA PRO A 247 11.61 -8.45 7.95
C PRO A 247 12.69 -8.32 9.03
N ALA A 248 12.87 -9.38 9.83
CA ALA A 248 13.85 -9.39 10.92
C ALA A 248 15.29 -9.19 10.43
N SER A 249 15.59 -9.64 9.22
CA SER A 249 16.87 -9.39 8.54
C SER A 249 16.63 -9.11 7.06
N CYS A 250 17.33 -8.11 6.54
CA CYS A 250 17.31 -7.77 5.12
C CYS A 250 18.64 -7.15 4.71
N ARG A 251 18.93 -7.20 3.42
CA ARG A 251 20.10 -6.58 2.82
C ARG A 251 19.65 -5.40 1.95
N ILE A 252 20.25 -4.23 2.17
CA ILE A 252 20.03 -3.07 1.29
C ILE A 252 20.75 -3.34 -0.04
N VAL A 253 20.01 -3.32 -1.13
CA VAL A 253 20.53 -3.51 -2.50
C VAL A 253 20.82 -2.16 -3.14
N LYS A 254 19.89 -1.21 -2.98
CA LYS A 254 19.99 0.13 -3.57
C LYS A 254 19.25 1.13 -2.70
N THR A 255 19.71 2.38 -2.75
CA THR A 255 19.06 3.52 -2.10
C THR A 255 18.82 4.62 -3.11
N GLY A 256 17.76 5.39 -2.93
CA GLY A 256 17.46 6.60 -3.65
C GLY A 256 16.95 7.67 -2.68
N MET A 257 17.25 8.94 -2.97
CA MET A 257 16.81 10.08 -2.18
C MET A 257 16.06 11.08 -3.06
N GLY A 258 14.86 11.48 -2.63
CA GLY A 258 14.09 12.56 -3.25
C GLY A 258 14.13 13.82 -2.38
N ALA A 259 14.44 14.95 -2.96
CA ALA A 259 14.53 16.25 -2.29
C ALA A 259 13.14 16.87 -2.11
N GLY A 260 12.84 17.38 -0.91
CA GLY A 260 11.69 18.23 -0.69
C GLY A 260 12.01 19.70 -0.98
N LYS A 261 11.02 20.50 -1.34
CA LYS A 261 11.21 21.91 -1.73
C LYS A 261 11.58 22.81 -0.56
N LYS A 262 11.01 22.58 0.63
CA LYS A 262 11.28 23.37 1.83
C LYS A 262 12.68 23.08 2.38
N ASP A 263 13.30 24.09 2.99
CA ASP A 263 14.54 23.93 3.73
C ASP A 263 14.25 23.89 5.23
N PHE A 264 14.74 22.86 5.89
CA PHE A 264 14.64 22.66 7.33
C PHE A 264 16.03 22.65 7.97
N ALA A 265 16.08 22.67 9.29
CA ALA A 265 17.34 22.52 10.03
C ALA A 265 17.97 21.12 9.83
N HIS A 266 17.17 20.15 9.41
CA HIS A 266 17.61 18.81 9.00
C HIS A 266 17.39 18.62 7.50
N ALA A 267 17.99 17.58 6.93
CA ALA A 267 17.84 17.29 5.49
C ALA A 267 16.38 16.93 5.16
N ASN A 268 15.73 17.77 4.36
CA ASN A 268 14.39 17.52 3.85
C ASN A 268 14.44 16.57 2.65
N VAL A 269 14.55 15.27 2.94
CA VAL A 269 14.65 14.21 1.93
C VAL A 269 13.80 13.01 2.31
N LEU A 270 13.19 12.38 1.31
CA LEU A 270 12.62 11.05 1.43
C LEU A 270 13.65 10.03 0.97
N ARG A 271 13.91 9.00 1.77
CA ARG A 271 14.81 7.91 1.39
C ARG A 271 14.03 6.67 1.02
N ALA A 272 14.22 6.18 -0.20
CA ALA A 272 13.72 4.91 -0.69
C ALA A 272 14.85 3.87 -0.66
N MET A 273 14.61 2.69 -0.12
CA MET A 273 15.57 1.60 -0.06
C MET A 273 14.97 0.34 -0.68
N LEU A 274 15.65 -0.22 -1.66
CA LEU A 274 15.34 -1.53 -2.19
C LEU A 274 16.06 -2.57 -1.33
N LEU A 275 15.28 -3.40 -0.68
CA LEU A 275 15.76 -4.43 0.22
C LEU A 275 15.59 -5.81 -0.41
N GLU A 276 16.55 -6.70 -0.18
CA GLU A 276 16.39 -8.13 -0.43
C GLU A 276 16.33 -8.87 0.91
N THR A 277 15.42 -9.80 1.01
CA THR A 277 15.32 -10.69 2.16
C THR A 277 15.52 -12.12 1.71
N ASP A 278 16.33 -12.86 2.50
CA ASP A 278 16.45 -14.31 2.39
C ASP A 278 15.27 -15.02 3.10
N GLU A 279 14.41 -14.27 3.76
CA GLU A 279 13.14 -14.80 4.21
C GLU A 279 12.33 -15.14 2.92
N GLU A 280 12.41 -16.40 2.51
CA GLU A 280 11.28 -17.01 1.80
C GLU A 280 10.06 -16.62 2.61
N GLU A 281 8.97 -16.21 1.97
CA GLU A 281 7.69 -16.11 2.67
C GLU A 281 7.50 -17.43 3.41
N LYS A 282 8.00 -17.47 4.65
CA LYS A 282 7.66 -18.58 5.51
C LYS A 282 6.17 -18.42 5.69
N ASP A 283 5.45 -19.37 5.14
CA ASP A 283 4.02 -19.49 5.31
C ASP A 283 3.74 -19.50 6.83
N GLN A 284 3.62 -18.28 7.36
CA GLN A 284 3.46 -18.04 8.78
C GLN A 284 2.00 -18.25 9.12
N ALA A 285 1.72 -19.41 9.66
CA ALA A 285 0.42 -19.73 10.20
C ALA A 285 0.39 -19.54 11.72
N TRP A 286 -0.79 -19.51 12.27
CA TRP A 286 -1.03 -19.45 13.70
C TRP A 286 -1.73 -20.70 14.18
N VAL A 287 -1.35 -21.18 15.34
CA VAL A 287 -2.07 -22.23 16.05
C VAL A 287 -2.85 -21.60 17.18
N LEU A 288 -4.15 -21.84 17.16
CA LEU A 288 -5.08 -21.49 18.23
C LEU A 288 -5.39 -22.76 19.00
N GLU A 289 -5.24 -22.73 20.33
CA GLU A 289 -5.46 -23.89 21.18
C GLU A 289 -6.33 -23.59 22.37
N THR A 290 -7.27 -24.49 22.66
CA THR A 290 -8.05 -24.44 23.86
C THR A 290 -8.30 -25.81 24.44
N ASN A 291 -8.35 -25.91 25.77
CA ASN A 291 -8.68 -27.14 26.48
C ASN A 291 -10.14 -27.11 26.93
N VAL A 292 -10.89 -28.14 26.60
CA VAL A 292 -12.32 -28.27 26.97
C VAL A 292 -12.56 -29.61 27.68
N ASP A 293 -13.15 -29.58 28.91
CA ASP A 293 -13.44 -30.75 29.74
C ASP A 293 -14.94 -31.04 29.92
N ASP A 294 -15.77 -30.19 29.30
CA ASP A 294 -17.23 -30.23 29.39
C ASP A 294 -17.97 -30.07 28.06
N CYS A 295 -17.25 -30.24 26.93
CA CYS A 295 -17.82 -30.30 25.57
C CYS A 295 -18.14 -31.75 25.18
N SER A 296 -19.32 -31.96 24.57
CA SER A 296 -19.64 -33.26 23.96
C SER A 296 -18.83 -33.47 22.63
N GLY A 297 -18.68 -34.75 22.28
CA GLY A 297 -18.05 -35.07 20.99
C GLY A 297 -18.80 -34.52 19.77
N GLU A 298 -20.12 -34.35 19.90
CA GLU A 298 -20.96 -33.72 18.85
C GLU A 298 -20.64 -32.22 18.69
N MET A 299 -20.51 -31.50 19.83
CA MET A 299 -20.09 -30.09 19.81
C MET A 299 -18.71 -29.91 19.17
N LEU A 300 -17.76 -30.78 19.56
CA LEU A 300 -16.41 -30.77 18.98
C LEU A 300 -16.42 -31.07 17.48
N GLY A 301 -17.25 -32.02 17.03
CA GLY A 301 -17.42 -32.31 15.62
C GLY A 301 -17.98 -31.12 14.84
N PHE A 302 -19.03 -30.50 15.36
CA PHE A 302 -19.65 -29.34 14.75
C PHE A 302 -18.70 -28.14 14.64
N VAL A 303 -17.99 -27.79 15.72
CA VAL A 303 -17.04 -26.65 15.65
C VAL A 303 -15.89 -26.90 14.68
N MET A 304 -15.44 -28.16 14.54
CA MET A 304 -14.44 -28.50 13.53
C MET A 304 -14.94 -28.23 12.09
N GLU A 305 -16.19 -28.58 11.80
CA GLU A 305 -16.80 -28.32 10.48
C GLU A 305 -16.92 -26.84 10.21
N GLU A 306 -17.39 -26.05 11.20
CA GLU A 306 -17.50 -24.59 11.09
C GLU A 306 -16.14 -23.91 10.90
N LEU A 307 -15.11 -24.34 11.63
CA LEU A 307 -13.76 -23.81 11.48
C LEU A 307 -13.17 -24.09 10.07
N PHE A 308 -13.38 -25.29 9.52
CA PHE A 308 -12.97 -25.59 8.14
C PHE A 308 -13.76 -24.77 7.13
N ALA A 309 -15.07 -24.62 7.31
CA ALA A 309 -15.91 -23.79 6.43
C ALA A 309 -15.51 -22.33 6.49
N ALA A 310 -15.01 -21.86 7.63
CA ALA A 310 -14.50 -20.51 7.81
C ALA A 310 -13.10 -20.26 7.22
N GLY A 311 -12.40 -21.31 6.78
CA GLY A 311 -11.08 -21.21 6.15
C GLY A 311 -9.91 -21.65 7.01
N ALA A 312 -10.14 -22.37 8.11
CA ALA A 312 -9.05 -22.99 8.85
C ALA A 312 -8.21 -23.89 7.93
N LEU A 313 -6.90 -23.83 8.08
CA LEU A 313 -5.95 -24.62 7.28
C LEU A 313 -5.93 -26.06 7.75
N ASP A 314 -6.09 -26.27 9.06
CA ASP A 314 -6.23 -27.57 9.69
C ASP A 314 -6.93 -27.43 11.05
N VAL A 315 -7.65 -28.48 11.49
CA VAL A 315 -8.30 -28.56 12.79
C VAL A 315 -8.18 -29.97 13.32
N TRP A 316 -7.76 -30.13 14.58
CA TRP A 316 -7.66 -31.44 15.20
C TRP A 316 -7.96 -31.41 16.70
N ASN A 317 -8.40 -32.54 17.23
CA ASN A 317 -8.63 -32.76 18.63
C ASN A 317 -7.62 -33.76 19.21
N THR A 318 -6.97 -33.40 20.33
CA THR A 318 -6.07 -34.27 21.06
C THR A 318 -6.66 -34.62 22.44
N PRO A 319 -6.87 -35.88 22.79
CA PRO A 319 -7.28 -36.28 24.10
C PRO A 319 -6.23 -35.89 25.17
N ILE A 320 -6.66 -35.23 26.23
CA ILE A 320 -5.80 -34.79 27.33
C ILE A 320 -6.44 -35.06 28.68
N TYR A 321 -5.67 -34.93 29.76
CA TYR A 321 -6.18 -34.83 31.12
C TYR A 321 -5.89 -33.46 31.70
N MET A 322 -6.92 -32.82 32.24
CA MET A 322 -6.83 -31.52 32.89
C MET A 322 -6.70 -31.66 34.42
N LYS A 323 -6.62 -30.53 35.12
CA LYS A 323 -6.63 -30.47 36.61
C LYS A 323 -7.75 -31.32 37.17
N LYS A 324 -7.55 -31.90 38.37
CA LYS A 324 -8.47 -32.84 39.01
C LYS A 324 -8.69 -34.16 38.24
N ASN A 325 -7.73 -34.52 37.35
CA ASN A 325 -7.75 -35.73 36.54
C ASN A 325 -9.00 -35.90 35.67
N ARG A 326 -9.49 -34.77 35.08
CA ARG A 326 -10.66 -34.80 34.19
C ARG A 326 -10.23 -35.11 32.77
N PRO A 327 -10.84 -36.13 32.13
CA PRO A 327 -10.68 -36.33 30.71
C PRO A 327 -11.18 -35.10 29.96
N ALA A 328 -10.42 -34.68 28.92
CA ALA A 328 -10.70 -33.46 28.18
C ALA A 328 -10.12 -33.57 26.76
N TYR A 329 -10.39 -32.58 25.94
CA TYR A 329 -9.81 -32.42 24.62
C TYR A 329 -9.06 -31.09 24.50
N LEU A 330 -7.93 -31.14 23.82
CA LEU A 330 -7.26 -29.96 23.30
C LEU A 330 -7.75 -29.79 21.86
N LEU A 331 -8.56 -28.79 21.62
CA LEU A 331 -8.93 -28.35 20.27
C LEU A 331 -7.82 -27.45 19.76
N SER A 332 -7.25 -27.79 18.60
CA SER A 332 -6.22 -27.02 17.93
C SER A 332 -6.69 -26.64 16.53
N THR A 333 -6.49 -25.38 16.16
CA THR A 333 -6.86 -24.81 14.86
C THR A 333 -5.67 -24.12 14.25
N LEU A 334 -5.31 -24.47 13.02
CA LEU A 334 -4.29 -23.79 12.24
C LEU A 334 -4.95 -22.82 11.27
N CYS A 335 -4.56 -21.55 11.29
CA CYS A 335 -5.12 -20.50 10.42
C CYS A 335 -4.06 -19.49 10.00
N MET A 336 -4.42 -18.63 9.06
CA MET A 336 -3.62 -17.45 8.72
C MET A 336 -3.84 -16.33 9.75
N GLU A 337 -2.91 -15.39 9.84
CA GLU A 337 -2.98 -14.28 10.81
C GLU A 337 -4.28 -13.47 10.70
N ASN A 338 -4.72 -13.18 9.47
CA ASN A 338 -5.93 -12.41 9.21
C ASN A 338 -7.23 -13.12 9.61
N ASP A 339 -7.19 -14.44 9.85
CA ASP A 339 -8.35 -15.24 10.21
C ASP A 339 -8.45 -15.52 11.72
N ILE A 340 -7.48 -15.05 12.52
CA ILE A 340 -7.39 -15.36 13.96
C ILE A 340 -8.68 -14.98 14.68
N GLU A 341 -9.13 -13.74 14.57
CA GLU A 341 -10.32 -13.24 15.27
C GLU A 341 -11.56 -14.04 14.88
N LYS A 342 -11.74 -14.32 13.59
CA LYS A 342 -12.85 -15.12 13.08
C LYS A 342 -12.84 -16.53 13.64
N MET A 343 -11.67 -17.17 13.76
CA MET A 343 -11.54 -18.51 14.34
C MET A 343 -11.79 -18.50 15.86
N GLU A 344 -11.26 -17.49 16.57
CA GLU A 344 -11.50 -17.33 18.01
C GLU A 344 -12.99 -17.16 18.31
N ASP A 345 -13.71 -16.35 17.53
CA ASP A 345 -15.16 -16.14 17.67
C ASP A 345 -15.94 -17.45 17.51
N LEU A 346 -15.61 -18.25 16.50
CA LEU A 346 -16.25 -19.57 16.30
C LEU A 346 -15.95 -20.53 17.45
N ILE A 347 -14.72 -20.55 17.95
CA ILE A 347 -14.35 -21.37 19.11
C ILE A 347 -15.15 -20.95 20.36
N PHE A 348 -15.27 -19.65 20.63
CA PHE A 348 -16.03 -19.16 21.79
C PHE A 348 -17.53 -19.39 21.66
N VAL A 349 -18.11 -19.27 20.48
CA VAL A 349 -19.55 -19.46 20.24
C VAL A 349 -19.93 -20.94 20.33
N HIS A 350 -19.10 -21.86 19.85
CA HIS A 350 -19.46 -23.27 19.68
C HIS A 350 -18.78 -24.22 20.66
N THR A 351 -18.03 -23.70 21.64
CA THR A 351 -17.47 -24.50 22.74
C THR A 351 -17.77 -23.87 24.09
N THR A 352 -17.40 -24.58 25.16
CA THR A 352 -17.52 -24.08 26.53
C THR A 352 -16.28 -23.35 27.03
N THR A 353 -15.30 -23.13 26.16
CA THR A 353 -14.05 -22.49 26.57
C THR A 353 -14.23 -21.02 26.91
N ILE A 354 -13.39 -20.54 27.82
CA ILE A 354 -13.33 -19.13 28.24
C ILE A 354 -12.00 -18.47 27.83
N GLY A 355 -11.13 -19.18 27.10
CA GLY A 355 -9.85 -18.65 26.70
C GLY A 355 -9.14 -19.51 25.66
N VAL A 356 -8.49 -18.83 24.71
CA VAL A 356 -7.71 -19.44 23.62
C VAL A 356 -6.26 -19.01 23.76
N ARG A 357 -5.33 -19.93 23.60
CA ARG A 357 -3.89 -19.65 23.45
C ARG A 357 -3.58 -19.53 21.97
N ARG A 358 -2.77 -18.58 21.60
CA ARG A 358 -2.31 -18.43 20.19
C ARG A 358 -0.80 -18.25 20.11
N TYR A 359 -0.19 -18.86 19.11
CA TYR A 359 1.24 -18.70 18.81
C TYR A 359 1.53 -18.92 17.33
N PRO A 360 2.49 -18.17 16.77
CA PRO A 360 2.86 -18.32 15.37
C PRO A 360 3.66 -19.59 15.16
N VAL A 361 3.44 -20.25 14.02
CA VAL A 361 4.22 -21.41 13.57
C VAL A 361 4.73 -21.18 12.15
N SER A 362 5.98 -21.59 11.90
CA SER A 362 6.53 -21.64 10.56
C SER A 362 6.26 -22.99 9.94
N ARG A 363 5.77 -23.03 8.69
CA ARG A 363 5.55 -24.27 7.92
C ARG A 363 6.51 -24.32 6.74
N THR A 364 6.89 -25.54 6.37
CA THR A 364 7.49 -25.81 5.07
C THR A 364 6.47 -26.56 4.22
N ILE A 365 6.03 -25.96 3.14
CA ILE A 365 5.03 -26.53 2.23
C ILE A 365 5.74 -26.87 0.92
N LEU A 366 5.43 -28.05 0.36
CA LEU A 366 5.88 -28.39 -0.98
C LEU A 366 5.11 -27.55 -2.00
N GLU A 367 5.79 -27.11 -3.06
CA GLU A 367 5.10 -26.59 -4.23
C GLU A 367 4.08 -27.63 -4.71
N ARG A 368 2.83 -27.20 -4.89
CA ARG A 368 1.74 -28.12 -5.23
C ARG A 368 0.83 -27.56 -6.31
N ARG A 369 0.41 -28.41 -7.21
CA ARG A 369 -0.62 -28.13 -8.21
C ARG A 369 -1.60 -29.30 -8.31
N LYS A 370 -2.83 -29.01 -8.72
CA LYS A 370 -3.81 -30.03 -9.07
C LYS A 370 -3.67 -30.38 -10.54
N ALA A 371 -3.87 -31.65 -10.89
CA ALA A 371 -3.96 -32.14 -12.24
C ALA A 371 -5.00 -33.25 -12.31
N GLU A 372 -5.43 -33.57 -13.53
CA GLU A 372 -6.32 -34.71 -13.78
C GLU A 372 -5.56 -35.78 -14.54
N VAL A 373 -5.87 -37.03 -14.25
CA VAL A 373 -5.33 -38.20 -14.93
C VAL A 373 -6.48 -39.12 -15.37
N GLU A 374 -6.34 -39.69 -16.55
CA GLU A 374 -7.27 -40.68 -17.06
C GLU A 374 -6.82 -42.09 -16.63
N THR A 375 -7.72 -42.89 -16.11
CA THR A 375 -7.47 -44.25 -15.67
C THR A 375 -8.55 -45.19 -16.24
N ARG A 376 -8.35 -46.49 -16.15
CA ARG A 376 -9.39 -47.43 -16.50
C ARG A 376 -10.69 -47.31 -15.69
N PHE A 377 -10.64 -46.61 -14.58
CA PHE A 377 -11.81 -46.33 -13.74
C PHE A 377 -12.44 -44.98 -14.02
N GLY A 378 -11.92 -44.19 -15.00
CA GLY A 378 -12.33 -42.85 -15.33
C GLY A 378 -11.32 -41.78 -14.93
N ASN A 379 -11.72 -40.49 -15.05
CA ASN A 379 -10.88 -39.35 -14.72
C ASN A 379 -10.79 -39.17 -13.21
N ALA A 380 -9.60 -38.86 -12.75
CA ALA A 380 -9.34 -38.60 -11.32
C ALA A 380 -8.41 -37.42 -11.09
N SER A 381 -8.70 -36.63 -10.08
CA SER A 381 -7.87 -35.51 -9.64
C SER A 381 -6.71 -36.01 -8.79
N VAL A 382 -5.52 -35.48 -9.07
CA VAL A 382 -4.29 -35.77 -8.34
C VAL A 382 -3.62 -34.48 -7.88
N LYS A 383 -2.97 -34.54 -6.72
CA LYS A 383 -2.10 -33.50 -6.21
C LYS A 383 -0.67 -33.83 -6.57
N ILE A 384 -0.03 -32.94 -7.32
CA ILE A 384 1.38 -33.06 -7.69
C ILE A 384 2.17 -32.13 -6.79
N CYS A 385 3.15 -32.68 -6.07
CA CYS A 385 4.03 -31.92 -5.19
C CYS A 385 5.47 -32.03 -5.68
N THR A 386 6.22 -30.92 -5.63
CA THR A 386 7.61 -30.88 -6.09
C THR A 386 8.53 -30.38 -4.98
N ARG A 387 9.70 -31.02 -4.82
CA ARG A 387 10.77 -30.57 -3.94
C ARG A 387 12.12 -31.02 -4.46
N ASN A 388 13.08 -30.10 -4.58
CA ASN A 388 14.45 -30.40 -5.01
C ASN A 388 14.51 -31.22 -6.31
N GLY A 389 13.65 -30.88 -7.27
CA GLY A 389 13.58 -31.60 -8.57
C GLY A 389 12.95 -32.99 -8.52
N LYS A 390 12.40 -33.39 -7.38
CA LYS A 390 11.63 -34.64 -7.26
C LYS A 390 10.14 -34.34 -7.23
N THR A 391 9.38 -35.08 -8.00
CA THR A 391 7.94 -35.01 -8.08
C THR A 391 7.29 -36.14 -7.30
N PHE A 392 6.20 -35.84 -6.62
CA PHE A 392 5.39 -36.77 -5.85
C PHE A 392 3.93 -36.61 -6.27
N CYS A 393 3.25 -37.71 -6.56
CA CYS A 393 1.88 -37.72 -7.02
C CYS A 393 0.97 -38.36 -5.96
N TYR A 394 -0.05 -37.62 -5.53
CA TYR A 394 -1.02 -38.06 -4.52
C TYR A 394 -2.44 -38.01 -5.09
N PRO A 395 -3.13 -39.15 -5.25
CA PRO A 395 -4.55 -39.17 -5.59
C PRO A 395 -5.39 -38.37 -4.58
N GLU A 396 -6.32 -37.56 -5.05
CA GLU A 396 -7.24 -36.84 -4.17
C GLU A 396 -8.29 -37.80 -3.60
N TYR A 397 -8.48 -37.78 -2.28
CA TYR A 397 -9.37 -38.69 -1.58
C TYR A 397 -10.80 -38.72 -2.16
N GLU A 398 -11.36 -37.52 -2.43
CA GLU A 398 -12.72 -37.41 -2.97
C GLU A 398 -12.87 -38.05 -4.36
N SER A 399 -11.85 -37.95 -5.21
CA SER A 399 -11.83 -38.62 -6.52
C SER A 399 -11.79 -40.17 -6.35
N VAL A 400 -10.91 -40.66 -5.49
CA VAL A 400 -10.84 -42.11 -5.19
C VAL A 400 -12.17 -42.60 -4.62
N ARG A 401 -12.74 -41.86 -3.64
CA ARG A 401 -14.03 -42.18 -3.02
C ARG A 401 -15.17 -42.22 -4.02
N ALA A 402 -15.25 -41.24 -4.91
CA ALA A 402 -16.29 -41.17 -5.94
C ALA A 402 -16.21 -42.38 -6.89
N ILE A 403 -15.02 -42.69 -7.40
CA ILE A 403 -14.79 -43.83 -8.28
C ILE A 403 -15.11 -45.16 -7.58
N CYS A 404 -14.73 -45.36 -6.34
CA CYS A 404 -15.07 -46.58 -5.58
C CYS A 404 -16.59 -46.74 -5.44
N ARG A 405 -17.33 -45.65 -5.20
CA ARG A 405 -18.80 -45.72 -5.09
C ARG A 405 -19.47 -46.03 -6.43
N GLU A 406 -18.94 -45.50 -7.51
CA GLU A 406 -19.47 -45.69 -8.85
C GLU A 406 -19.19 -47.06 -9.41
N THR A 407 -17.96 -47.56 -9.22
CA THR A 407 -17.47 -48.80 -9.85
C THR A 407 -17.59 -50.02 -8.95
N GLY A 408 -17.75 -49.84 -7.63
CA GLY A 408 -17.68 -50.93 -6.65
C GLY A 408 -16.25 -51.50 -6.43
N ALA A 409 -15.22 -50.88 -6.99
CA ALA A 409 -13.83 -51.27 -6.80
C ALA A 409 -13.33 -50.90 -5.39
N ASP A 410 -12.38 -51.65 -4.88
CA ASP A 410 -11.76 -51.36 -3.59
C ASP A 410 -10.85 -50.13 -3.66
N PHE A 411 -10.78 -49.42 -2.52
CA PHE A 411 -10.07 -48.17 -2.42
C PHE A 411 -8.60 -48.25 -2.78
N GLN A 412 -7.93 -49.31 -2.35
CA GLN A 412 -6.49 -49.50 -2.59
C GLN A 412 -6.18 -49.69 -4.07
N SER A 413 -6.99 -50.49 -4.77
CA SER A 413 -6.83 -50.72 -6.22
C SER A 413 -7.03 -49.44 -7.02
N VAL A 414 -8.07 -48.66 -6.70
CA VAL A 414 -8.34 -47.37 -7.36
C VAL A 414 -7.21 -46.38 -7.04
N TYR A 415 -6.80 -46.26 -5.79
CA TYR A 415 -5.71 -45.38 -5.37
C TYR A 415 -4.40 -45.68 -6.09
N CYS A 416 -3.99 -46.94 -6.13
CA CYS A 416 -2.76 -47.36 -6.79
C CYS A 416 -2.77 -47.13 -8.31
N GLU A 417 -3.90 -47.36 -8.97
CA GLU A 417 -4.08 -47.09 -10.41
C GLU A 417 -3.94 -45.59 -10.73
N ILE A 418 -4.64 -44.72 -9.99
CA ILE A 418 -4.57 -43.27 -10.18
C ILE A 418 -3.14 -42.76 -9.92
N ARG A 419 -2.50 -43.24 -8.85
CA ARG A 419 -1.14 -42.88 -8.52
C ARG A 419 -0.16 -43.26 -9.62
N LYS A 420 -0.27 -44.48 -10.15
CA LYS A 420 0.57 -44.97 -11.25
C LYS A 420 0.39 -44.12 -12.50
N ALA A 421 -0.85 -43.86 -12.91
CA ALA A 421 -1.14 -43.04 -14.07
C ALA A 421 -0.54 -41.62 -13.91
N ALA A 422 -0.58 -41.05 -12.69
CA ALA A 422 0.02 -39.76 -12.41
C ALA A 422 1.57 -39.80 -12.42
N GLU A 423 2.19 -40.85 -11.87
CA GLU A 423 3.64 -41.01 -11.88
C GLU A 423 4.16 -41.20 -13.33
N ASP A 424 3.45 -41.93 -14.19
CA ASP A 424 3.80 -42.11 -15.60
C ASP A 424 3.74 -40.81 -16.43
N LEU A 425 2.87 -39.83 -16.03
CA LEU A 425 2.71 -38.57 -16.73
C LEU A 425 3.58 -37.43 -16.20
N PHE A 426 3.92 -37.42 -14.93
CA PHE A 426 4.48 -36.24 -14.26
C PHE A 426 5.82 -36.52 -13.55
N CYS A 427 6.24 -37.74 -13.39
CA CYS A 427 7.51 -38.13 -12.79
C CYS A 427 8.47 -38.74 -13.81
#